data_aaa4c216b38d8f0f3ed3b6a7d86b54c7
#
_entry.id   aaa4c216b38d8f0f3ed3b6a7d86b54c7
#
_cell.length_a   1.000
_cell.length_b   1.000
_cell.length_c   1.000
_cell.angle_alpha   90.00
_cell.angle_beta   90.00
_cell.angle_gamma   90.00
#
_symmetry.space_group_name_H-M   'P 1'
#
loop_
_entity.id
_entity.type
_entity.pdbx_description
1 polymer ?
#
loop_
_entity_poly.entity_id
_entity_poly.type
_entity_poly.pdbx_seq_one_letter_code
_entity_poly.pdbx_strand_id
1 'polypeptide(L)'
;MKNLIFATGNSHKLQEVQGLFKEGFALSCLKDVNITEEIPETADNLVDNALQKAWYVYKKCGIPCFADDTGLEVEVLNGAPGVYSARYAGEQKDSRLNMLLLLKNMNGKTNRNARFRTIIAYIDENAQEHIFEGEIRGKIIENMAGENGFGYDPIFVPEGYDKTFAQLSSETKNKISHRARAMEKFLSYINSK
;
A
#
# COMPACT_ATOMS: atom_id res chain seq x y z
N MET A 1 -18.73 9.68 -17.09
CA MET A 1 -17.52 9.06 -16.51
C MET A 1 -17.25 9.77 -15.19
N LYS A 2 -17.18 9.03 -14.07
CA LYS A 2 -16.91 9.63 -12.75
C LYS A 2 -15.41 9.89 -12.63
N ASN A 3 -15.02 11.12 -12.33
CA ASN A 3 -13.63 11.47 -12.10
C ASN A 3 -13.22 11.06 -10.68
N LEU A 4 -12.06 10.42 -10.56
CA LEU A 4 -11.52 9.96 -9.29
C LEU A 4 -10.01 10.20 -9.26
N ILE A 5 -9.49 10.74 -8.17
CA ILE A 5 -8.05 10.98 -8.02
C ILE A 5 -7.46 9.94 -7.08
N PHE A 6 -6.37 9.28 -7.49
CA PHE A 6 -5.54 8.49 -6.59
C PHE A 6 -4.41 9.35 -6.02
N ALA A 7 -4.50 9.66 -4.74
CA ALA A 7 -3.57 10.50 -4.01
C ALA A 7 -2.26 9.76 -3.68
N THR A 8 -1.53 9.39 -4.72
CA THR A 8 -0.23 8.71 -4.58
C THR A 8 0.84 9.29 -5.50
N GLY A 9 2.05 9.46 -4.98
CA GLY A 9 3.25 9.72 -5.78
C GLY A 9 4.01 8.46 -6.16
N ASN A 10 3.56 7.28 -5.70
CA ASN A 10 4.24 6.01 -5.94
C ASN A 10 3.75 5.36 -7.25
N SER A 11 4.63 5.34 -8.27
CA SER A 11 4.32 4.78 -9.58
C SER A 11 3.99 3.28 -9.55
N HIS A 12 4.60 2.50 -8.65
CA HIS A 12 4.31 1.06 -8.51
C HIS A 12 2.88 0.84 -8.01
N LYS A 13 2.44 1.63 -7.02
CA LYS A 13 1.06 1.59 -6.52
C LYS A 13 0.07 1.96 -7.62
N LEU A 14 0.38 2.99 -8.39
CA LEU A 14 -0.47 3.42 -9.51
C LEU A 14 -0.61 2.31 -10.55
N GLN A 15 0.48 1.64 -10.92
CA GLN A 15 0.48 0.52 -11.87
C GLN A 15 -0.37 -0.66 -11.37
N GLU A 16 -0.26 -1.02 -10.08
CA GLU A 16 -1.07 -2.10 -9.49
C GLU A 16 -2.56 -1.79 -9.50
N VAL A 17 -2.94 -0.52 -9.38
CA VAL A 17 -4.34 -0.08 -9.24
C VAL A 17 -5.00 0.23 -10.58
N GLN A 18 -4.25 0.78 -11.54
CA GLN A 18 -4.78 1.29 -12.81
C GLN A 18 -5.54 0.23 -13.61
N GLY A 19 -5.07 -1.01 -13.59
CA GLY A 19 -5.72 -2.13 -14.29
C GLY A 19 -6.99 -2.68 -13.62
N LEU A 20 -7.33 -2.20 -12.41
CA LEU A 20 -8.48 -2.70 -11.65
C LEU A 20 -9.78 -1.91 -11.93
N PHE A 21 -9.66 -0.70 -12.46
CA PHE A 21 -10.82 0.12 -12.79
C PHE A 21 -11.43 -0.31 -14.12
N LYS A 22 -12.73 -0.58 -14.09
CA LYS A 22 -13.55 -0.88 -15.28
C LYS A 22 -14.03 0.41 -15.94
N GLU A 23 -14.68 0.28 -17.09
CA GLU A 23 -15.35 1.40 -17.76
C GLU A 23 -16.28 2.17 -16.80
N GLY A 24 -16.29 3.50 -16.94
CA GLY A 24 -17.12 4.37 -16.10
C GLY A 24 -16.33 5.30 -15.17
N PHE A 25 -15.06 5.04 -14.90
CA PHE A 25 -14.19 5.89 -14.10
C PHE A 25 -13.02 6.47 -14.91
N ALA A 26 -12.75 7.75 -14.71
CA ALA A 26 -11.52 8.39 -15.16
C ALA A 26 -10.59 8.54 -13.94
N LEU A 27 -9.57 7.69 -13.85
CA LEU A 27 -8.57 7.73 -12.78
C LEU A 27 -7.47 8.72 -13.13
N SER A 28 -7.29 9.73 -12.30
CA SER A 28 -6.18 10.69 -12.35
C SER A 28 -5.21 10.43 -11.21
N CYS A 29 -3.94 10.76 -11.41
CA CYS A 29 -2.92 10.77 -10.36
C CYS A 29 -2.58 12.21 -9.93
N LEU A 30 -1.69 12.36 -8.94
CA LEU A 30 -1.29 13.69 -8.43
C LEU A 30 -0.73 14.62 -9.52
N LYS A 31 0.01 14.06 -10.47
CA LYS A 31 0.59 14.84 -11.59
C LYS A 31 -0.47 15.41 -12.51
N ASP A 32 -1.55 14.67 -12.76
CA ASP A 32 -2.63 15.08 -13.64
C ASP A 32 -3.44 16.25 -13.07
N VAL A 33 -3.36 16.44 -11.75
CA VAL A 33 -4.01 17.53 -11.01
C VAL A 33 -3.03 18.58 -10.49
N ASN A 34 -1.80 18.60 -11.03
CA ASN A 34 -0.73 19.56 -10.71
C ASN A 34 -0.32 19.59 -9.22
N ILE A 35 -0.42 18.48 -8.52
CA ILE A 35 0.11 18.32 -7.17
C ILE A 35 1.48 17.66 -7.30
N THR A 36 2.55 18.44 -7.11
CA THR A 36 3.95 18.02 -7.29
C THR A 36 4.71 17.90 -5.97
N GLU A 37 4.22 18.53 -4.92
CA GLU A 37 4.80 18.47 -3.58
C GLU A 37 4.51 17.11 -2.90
N GLU A 38 5.36 16.74 -1.97
CA GLU A 38 5.16 15.57 -1.13
C GLU A 38 3.97 15.80 -0.18
N ILE A 39 3.01 14.88 -0.18
CA ILE A 39 1.88 14.96 0.73
C ILE A 39 2.34 14.49 2.12
N PRO A 40 2.06 15.25 3.20
CA PRO A 40 2.47 14.88 4.56
C PRO A 40 1.88 13.53 5.01
N GLU A 41 2.70 12.74 5.68
CA GLU A 41 2.34 11.50 6.36
C GLU A 41 2.91 11.57 7.78
N THR A 42 2.20 12.24 8.69
CA THR A 42 2.68 12.57 10.03
C THR A 42 2.00 11.78 11.14
N ALA A 43 1.01 10.96 10.80
CA ALA A 43 0.31 10.14 11.77
C ALA A 43 1.12 8.88 12.14
N ASP A 44 0.78 8.29 13.27
CA ASP A 44 1.41 7.10 13.83
C ASP A 44 0.70 5.79 13.45
N ASN A 45 -0.29 5.86 12.56
CA ASN A 45 -1.03 4.70 12.06
C ASN A 45 -1.42 4.87 10.59
N LEU A 46 -1.73 3.72 9.94
CA LEU A 46 -2.04 3.68 8.51
C LEU A 46 -3.36 4.38 8.15
N VAL A 47 -4.35 4.34 9.04
CA VAL A 47 -5.69 4.93 8.77
C VAL A 47 -5.57 6.45 8.67
N ASP A 48 -4.96 7.06 9.66
CA ASP A 48 -4.83 8.51 9.73
C ASP A 48 -3.91 9.06 8.64
N ASN A 49 -2.83 8.32 8.27
CA ASN A 49 -2.00 8.70 7.12
C ASN A 49 -2.76 8.61 5.79
N ALA A 50 -3.55 7.56 5.58
CA ALA A 50 -4.38 7.45 4.38
C ALA A 50 -5.43 8.58 4.32
N LEU A 51 -6.10 8.88 5.43
CA LEU A 51 -7.04 10.01 5.54
C LEU A 51 -6.36 11.35 5.31
N GLN A 52 -5.20 11.58 5.91
CA GLN A 52 -4.43 12.82 5.74
C GLN A 52 -4.12 13.08 4.26
N LYS A 53 -3.68 12.05 3.53
CA LYS A 53 -3.41 12.15 2.10
C LYS A 53 -4.67 12.41 1.28
N ALA A 54 -5.75 11.68 1.55
CA ALA A 54 -7.00 11.85 0.83
C ALA A 54 -7.58 13.26 1.06
N TRP A 55 -7.63 13.73 2.30
CA TRP A 55 -8.09 15.08 2.62
C TRP A 55 -7.22 16.19 2.03
N TYR A 56 -5.91 15.98 1.97
CA TYR A 56 -5.00 16.94 1.35
C TYR A 56 -5.38 17.19 -0.12
N VAL A 57 -5.62 16.12 -0.87
CA VAL A 57 -6.00 16.20 -2.28
C VAL A 57 -7.42 16.72 -2.45
N TYR A 58 -8.37 16.24 -1.65
CA TYR A 58 -9.75 16.69 -1.71
C TYR A 58 -9.89 18.19 -1.46
N LYS A 59 -9.21 18.72 -0.46
CA LYS A 59 -9.21 20.16 -0.16
C LYS A 59 -8.64 21.03 -1.27
N LYS A 60 -7.70 20.50 -2.05
CA LYS A 60 -7.11 21.22 -3.20
C LYS A 60 -7.97 21.15 -4.47
N CYS A 61 -8.56 19.99 -4.73
CA CYS A 61 -9.19 19.71 -6.02
C CYS A 61 -10.72 19.78 -5.98
N GLY A 62 -11.36 19.54 -4.82
CA GLY A 62 -12.82 19.44 -4.71
C GLY A 62 -13.41 18.24 -5.46
N ILE A 63 -12.60 17.24 -5.80
CA ILE A 63 -12.98 16.07 -6.59
C ILE A 63 -12.86 14.84 -5.69
N PRO A 64 -13.79 13.86 -5.76
CA PRO A 64 -13.66 12.61 -5.04
C PRO A 64 -12.30 11.98 -5.26
N CYS A 65 -11.66 11.56 -4.16
CA CYS A 65 -10.31 11.04 -4.21
C CYS A 65 -10.09 9.95 -3.17
N PHE A 66 -9.13 9.09 -3.44
CA PHE A 66 -8.70 8.08 -2.48
C PHE A 66 -7.18 8.07 -2.34
N ALA A 67 -6.73 7.68 -1.16
CA ALA A 67 -5.33 7.44 -0.86
C ALA A 67 -5.17 6.05 -0.26
N ASP A 68 -4.00 5.43 -0.44
CA ASP A 68 -3.64 4.24 0.31
C ASP A 68 -2.47 4.52 1.25
N ASP A 69 -2.50 3.86 2.41
CA ASP A 69 -1.30 3.67 3.21
C ASP A 69 -1.08 2.19 3.49
N THR A 70 0.19 1.75 3.46
CA THR A 70 0.55 0.35 3.51
C THR A 70 1.72 0.14 4.45
N GLY A 71 1.58 -0.86 5.32
CA GLY A 71 2.65 -1.29 6.22
C GLY A 71 2.87 -2.80 6.18
N LEU A 72 4.13 -3.19 6.36
CA LEU A 72 4.53 -4.53 6.75
C LEU A 72 4.59 -4.58 8.28
N GLU A 73 3.85 -5.50 8.88
CA GLU A 73 3.83 -5.71 10.33
C GLU A 73 4.43 -7.08 10.64
N VAL A 74 5.53 -7.10 11.41
CA VAL A 74 6.23 -8.31 11.81
C VAL A 74 5.95 -8.61 13.27
N GLU A 75 5.42 -9.79 13.54
CA GLU A 75 4.89 -10.17 14.85
C GLU A 75 5.95 -10.08 15.96
N VAL A 76 7.12 -10.69 15.74
CA VAL A 76 8.23 -10.71 16.71
C VAL A 76 8.88 -9.33 16.94
N LEU A 77 8.57 -8.36 16.11
CA LEU A 77 9.00 -6.96 16.23
C LEU A 77 7.86 -6.04 16.71
N ASN A 78 6.84 -6.61 17.36
CA ASN A 78 5.68 -5.88 17.86
C ASN A 78 4.99 -5.01 16.79
N GLY A 79 4.90 -5.53 15.57
CA GLY A 79 4.28 -4.84 14.44
C GLY A 79 5.20 -3.90 13.65
N ALA A 80 6.46 -3.72 14.08
CA ALA A 80 7.40 -2.96 13.26
C ALA A 80 7.73 -3.70 11.93
N PRO A 81 8.01 -2.97 10.85
CA PRO A 81 8.09 -1.52 10.68
C PRO A 81 6.74 -0.78 10.67
N GLY A 82 5.60 -1.44 10.38
CA GLY A 82 4.25 -0.86 10.40
C GLY A 82 4.15 0.39 9.53
N VAL A 83 3.66 1.50 10.10
CA VAL A 83 3.50 2.79 9.41
C VAL A 83 4.83 3.35 8.88
N TYR A 84 5.96 2.94 9.44
CA TYR A 84 7.30 3.37 9.02
C TYR A 84 7.90 2.52 7.90
N SER A 85 7.13 1.60 7.29
CA SER A 85 7.63 0.64 6.31
C SER A 85 8.42 1.28 5.17
N ALA A 86 7.97 2.41 4.64
CA ALA A 86 8.66 3.08 3.53
C ALA A 86 9.99 3.74 3.94
N ARG A 87 10.13 4.15 5.21
CA ARG A 87 11.28 4.88 5.76
C ARG A 87 11.94 4.20 6.96
N TYR A 88 11.83 2.88 7.05
CA TYR A 88 12.31 2.12 8.21
C TYR A 88 13.81 2.27 8.46
N ALA A 89 14.62 2.38 7.39
CA ALA A 89 16.06 2.63 7.47
C ALA A 89 16.44 4.10 7.25
N GLY A 90 15.48 5.00 7.13
CA GLY A 90 15.70 6.45 6.97
C GLY A 90 14.85 7.11 5.91
N GLU A 91 14.93 8.43 5.85
CA GLU A 91 14.10 9.29 4.99
C GLU A 91 14.40 9.15 3.48
N GLN A 92 15.52 8.53 3.10
CA GLN A 92 15.88 8.21 1.72
C GLN A 92 14.93 7.18 1.09
N LYS A 93 14.08 6.50 1.88
CA LYS A 93 13.07 5.53 1.43
C LYS A 93 13.65 4.40 0.56
N ASP A 94 14.89 3.97 0.87
CA ASP A 94 15.58 2.90 0.13
C ASP A 94 15.05 1.53 0.55
N SER A 95 14.37 0.84 -0.37
CA SER A 95 13.77 -0.47 -0.11
C SER A 95 14.80 -1.54 0.29
N ARG A 96 16.00 -1.50 -0.28
CA ARG A 96 17.06 -2.46 0.04
C ARG A 96 17.58 -2.25 1.46
N LEU A 97 17.81 -1.00 1.85
CA LEU A 97 18.24 -0.67 3.22
C LEU A 97 17.16 -1.01 4.23
N ASN A 98 15.89 -0.75 3.91
CA ASN A 98 14.75 -1.13 4.75
C ASN A 98 14.70 -2.65 4.99
N MET A 99 14.87 -3.46 3.93
CA MET A 99 14.92 -4.93 4.05
C MET A 99 16.12 -5.40 4.87
N LEU A 100 17.30 -4.86 4.62
CA LEU A 100 18.53 -5.22 5.38
C LEU A 100 18.37 -4.91 6.86
N LEU A 101 17.82 -3.76 7.22
CA LEU A 101 17.55 -3.41 8.61
C LEU A 101 16.53 -4.35 9.24
N LEU A 102 15.46 -4.70 8.51
CA LEU A 102 14.47 -5.65 9.01
C LEU A 102 15.08 -7.01 9.27
N LEU A 103 15.83 -7.56 8.32
CA LEU A 103 16.51 -8.85 8.48
C LEU A 103 17.52 -8.85 9.63
N LYS A 104 18.25 -7.75 9.81
CA LYS A 104 19.15 -7.56 10.96
C LYS A 104 18.38 -7.62 12.29
N ASN A 105 17.26 -6.93 12.39
CA ASN A 105 16.42 -6.90 13.59
C ASN A 105 15.74 -8.25 13.88
N MET A 106 15.58 -9.08 12.86
CA MET A 106 15.04 -10.43 12.95
C MET A 106 16.11 -11.52 13.15
N ASN A 107 17.39 -11.15 13.21
CA ASN A 107 18.46 -12.12 13.41
C ASN A 107 18.29 -12.88 14.73
N GLY A 108 18.39 -14.22 14.68
CA GLY A 108 18.18 -15.10 15.84
C GLY A 108 16.72 -15.24 16.29
N LYS A 109 15.76 -14.63 15.61
CA LYS A 109 14.32 -14.79 15.90
C LYS A 109 13.75 -15.98 15.13
N THR A 110 13.06 -16.88 15.83
CA THR A 110 12.41 -18.06 15.24
C THR A 110 11.03 -17.78 14.70
N ASN A 111 10.25 -16.88 15.36
CA ASN A 111 8.98 -16.42 14.83
C ASN A 111 9.21 -15.44 13.68
N ARG A 112 8.80 -15.84 12.49
CA ARG A 112 8.96 -15.06 11.27
C ARG A 112 7.63 -14.58 10.68
N ASN A 113 6.55 -14.74 11.44
CA ASN A 113 5.21 -14.34 10.99
C ASN A 113 5.15 -12.84 10.76
N ALA A 114 4.50 -12.49 9.67
CA ALA A 114 4.29 -11.11 9.27
C ALA A 114 2.99 -10.99 8.49
N ARG A 115 2.50 -9.75 8.34
CA ARG A 115 1.42 -9.43 7.42
C ARG A 115 1.68 -8.11 6.72
N PHE A 116 1.25 -7.99 5.50
CA PHE A 116 1.02 -6.69 4.88
C PHE A 116 -0.41 -6.23 5.14
N ARG A 117 -0.56 -4.95 5.44
CA ARG A 117 -1.86 -4.26 5.52
C ARG A 117 -1.87 -3.06 4.60
N THR A 118 -2.98 -2.86 3.92
CA THR A 118 -3.29 -1.63 3.17
C THR A 118 -4.60 -1.07 3.69
N ILE A 119 -4.59 0.22 3.99
CA ILE A 119 -5.78 1.03 4.21
C ILE A 119 -6.01 1.88 2.98
N ILE A 120 -7.23 1.88 2.47
CA ILE A 120 -7.70 2.86 1.48
C ILE A 120 -8.66 3.80 2.18
N ALA A 121 -8.36 5.08 2.15
CA ALA A 121 -9.26 6.15 2.58
C ALA A 121 -9.83 6.83 1.33
N TYR A 122 -11.14 6.86 1.21
CA TYR A 122 -11.88 7.51 0.13
C TYR A 122 -12.71 8.66 0.66
N ILE A 123 -12.57 9.82 0.05
CA ILE A 123 -13.42 10.99 0.30
C ILE A 123 -14.36 11.13 -0.90
N ASP A 124 -15.64 11.01 -0.62
CA ASP A 124 -16.68 11.04 -1.66
C ASP A 124 -17.10 12.48 -2.03
N GLU A 125 -18.05 12.60 -2.97
CA GLU A 125 -18.58 13.86 -3.47
C GLU A 125 -19.28 14.71 -2.39
N ASN A 126 -19.68 14.11 -1.26
CA ASN A 126 -20.31 14.77 -0.12
C ASN A 126 -19.31 15.04 1.02
N ALA A 127 -17.99 14.91 0.75
CA ALA A 127 -16.92 15.03 1.74
C ALA A 127 -17.03 14.01 2.90
N GLN A 128 -17.60 12.83 2.63
CA GLN A 128 -17.70 11.76 3.61
C GLN A 128 -16.51 10.80 3.48
N GLU A 129 -16.02 10.35 4.62
CA GLU A 129 -14.91 9.42 4.73
C GLU A 129 -15.39 7.97 4.65
N HIS A 130 -14.69 7.16 3.86
CA HIS A 130 -14.90 5.72 3.77
C HIS A 130 -13.56 5.01 3.83
N ILE A 131 -13.46 3.96 4.66
CA ILE A 131 -12.23 3.22 4.90
C ILE A 131 -12.39 1.78 4.45
N PHE A 132 -11.41 1.29 3.70
CA PHE A 132 -11.35 -0.10 3.25
C PHE A 132 -9.99 -0.69 3.59
N GLU A 133 -10.01 -1.86 4.20
CA GLU A 133 -8.79 -2.55 4.63
C GLU A 133 -8.62 -3.87 3.89
N GLY A 134 -7.39 -4.15 3.47
CA GLY A 134 -6.95 -5.45 2.97
C GLY A 134 -5.67 -5.89 3.67
N GLU A 135 -5.59 -7.16 4.02
CA GLU A 135 -4.38 -7.76 4.58
C GLU A 135 -4.04 -9.07 3.89
N ILE A 136 -2.77 -9.43 3.94
CA ILE A 136 -2.28 -10.76 3.61
C ILE A 136 -1.23 -11.18 4.63
N ARG A 137 -1.42 -12.37 5.20
CA ARG A 137 -0.46 -12.98 6.13
C ARG A 137 0.61 -13.73 5.36
N GLY A 138 1.73 -13.93 6.01
CA GLY A 138 2.86 -14.64 5.45
C GLY A 138 4.03 -14.70 6.42
N LYS A 139 5.22 -14.91 5.86
CA LYS A 139 6.47 -15.05 6.62
C LYS A 139 7.59 -14.26 5.97
N ILE A 140 8.49 -13.73 6.79
CA ILE A 140 9.75 -13.13 6.35
C ILE A 140 10.80 -14.23 6.22
N ILE A 141 11.42 -14.38 5.05
CA ILE A 141 12.55 -15.27 4.81
C ILE A 141 13.87 -14.58 5.17
N GLU A 142 14.94 -15.36 5.29
CA GLU A 142 16.25 -14.84 5.74
C GLU A 142 17.05 -14.16 4.62
N ASN A 143 16.86 -14.60 3.38
CA ASN A 143 17.59 -14.09 2.23
C ASN A 143 16.62 -13.56 1.20
N MET A 144 16.97 -12.45 0.54
CA MET A 144 16.17 -11.88 -0.54
C MET A 144 16.08 -12.86 -1.71
N ALA A 145 14.88 -13.01 -2.31
CA ALA A 145 14.63 -13.86 -3.46
C ALA A 145 13.63 -13.19 -4.41
N GLY A 146 13.96 -13.23 -5.72
CA GLY A 146 13.16 -12.59 -6.78
C GLY A 146 13.54 -11.13 -7.03
N GLU A 147 13.12 -10.62 -8.17
CA GLU A 147 13.48 -9.28 -8.67
C GLU A 147 12.24 -8.44 -9.01
N ASN A 148 11.04 -9.04 -8.98
CA ASN A 148 9.81 -8.32 -9.28
C ASN A 148 9.30 -7.55 -8.06
N GLY A 149 8.34 -6.64 -8.32
CA GLY A 149 7.66 -5.90 -7.27
C GLY A 149 8.49 -4.76 -6.68
N PHE A 150 8.24 -4.42 -5.42
CA PHE A 150 8.90 -3.33 -4.71
C PHE A 150 8.83 -3.51 -3.20
N GLY A 151 9.53 -2.64 -2.46
CA GLY A 151 9.50 -2.65 -1.00
C GLY A 151 10.08 -3.94 -0.41
N TYR A 152 9.28 -4.64 0.37
CA TYR A 152 9.67 -5.88 1.07
C TYR A 152 9.29 -7.16 0.29
N ASP A 153 8.83 -7.05 -0.94
CA ASP A 153 8.43 -8.20 -1.77
C ASP A 153 9.48 -9.32 -1.85
N PRO A 154 10.82 -9.01 -1.93
CA PRO A 154 11.85 -10.04 -2.00
C PRO A 154 12.05 -10.87 -0.73
N ILE A 155 11.50 -10.46 0.40
CA ILE A 155 11.64 -11.18 1.67
C ILE A 155 10.33 -11.67 2.28
N PHE A 156 9.19 -11.41 1.62
CA PHE A 156 7.87 -11.81 2.10
C PHE A 156 7.30 -12.97 1.28
N VAL A 157 7.04 -14.10 1.92
CA VAL A 157 6.35 -15.25 1.36
C VAL A 157 4.90 -15.25 1.86
N PRO A 158 3.91 -15.03 0.99
CA PRO A 158 2.51 -15.02 1.40
C PRO A 158 2.03 -16.41 1.80
N GLU A 159 1.07 -16.48 2.70
CA GLU A 159 0.45 -17.71 3.15
C GLU A 159 -0.17 -18.48 1.97
N GLY A 160 0.07 -19.80 1.93
CA GLY A 160 -0.37 -20.66 0.84
C GLY A 160 0.58 -20.72 -0.37
N TYR A 161 1.73 -20.03 -0.30
CA TYR A 161 2.76 -20.03 -1.34
C TYR A 161 4.12 -20.44 -0.77
N ASP A 162 5.00 -20.89 -1.66
CA ASP A 162 6.41 -21.23 -1.38
C ASP A 162 7.40 -20.22 -1.97
N LYS A 163 6.88 -19.19 -2.64
CA LYS A 163 7.65 -18.14 -3.33
C LYS A 163 7.36 -16.77 -2.72
N THR A 164 8.38 -15.90 -2.75
CA THR A 164 8.19 -14.51 -2.33
C THR A 164 7.30 -13.75 -3.31
N PHE A 165 6.74 -12.62 -2.88
CA PHE A 165 6.03 -11.73 -3.80
C PHE A 165 6.89 -11.30 -5.00
N ALA A 166 8.21 -11.15 -4.80
CA ALA A 166 9.12 -10.81 -5.89
C ALA A 166 9.42 -11.98 -6.85
N GLN A 167 9.11 -13.20 -6.47
CA GLN A 167 9.21 -14.40 -7.34
C GLN A 167 7.89 -14.75 -8.02
N LEU A 168 6.77 -14.23 -7.52
CA LEU A 168 5.45 -14.41 -8.14
C LEU A 168 5.30 -13.48 -9.35
N SER A 169 4.44 -13.89 -10.29
CA SER A 169 4.04 -12.99 -11.38
C SER A 169 3.23 -11.81 -10.85
N SER A 170 3.31 -10.68 -11.53
CA SER A 170 2.48 -9.50 -11.20
C SER A 170 0.99 -9.83 -11.22
N GLU A 171 0.55 -10.71 -12.14
CA GLU A 171 -0.84 -11.16 -12.21
C GLU A 171 -1.25 -11.91 -10.92
N THR A 172 -0.42 -12.82 -10.44
CA THR A 172 -0.69 -13.57 -9.20
C THR A 172 -0.71 -12.62 -8.00
N LYS A 173 0.32 -11.76 -7.87
CA LYS A 173 0.39 -10.77 -6.79
C LYS A 173 -0.84 -9.86 -6.78
N ASN A 174 -1.26 -9.36 -7.94
CA ASN A 174 -2.43 -8.47 -8.07
C ASN A 174 -3.78 -9.14 -7.73
N LYS A 175 -3.83 -10.47 -7.68
CA LYS A 175 -5.03 -11.21 -7.23
C LYS A 175 -5.08 -11.44 -5.73
N ILE A 176 -3.92 -11.59 -5.08
CA ILE A 176 -3.86 -12.05 -3.67
C ILE A 176 -3.40 -10.99 -2.68
N SER A 177 -2.76 -9.91 -3.15
CA SER A 177 -2.10 -8.95 -2.28
C SER A 177 -3.07 -8.18 -1.36
N HIS A 178 -2.52 -7.64 -0.28
CA HIS A 178 -3.19 -6.73 0.63
C HIS A 178 -3.89 -5.56 -0.11
N ARG A 179 -3.19 -4.95 -1.09
CA ARG A 179 -3.77 -3.86 -1.90
C ARG A 179 -4.90 -4.34 -2.78
N ALA A 180 -4.76 -5.51 -3.43
CA ALA A 180 -5.83 -6.08 -4.24
C ALA A 180 -7.09 -6.30 -3.41
N ARG A 181 -6.97 -6.85 -2.20
CA ARG A 181 -8.11 -7.09 -1.28
C ARG A 181 -8.76 -5.79 -0.79
N ALA A 182 -7.97 -4.75 -0.50
CA ALA A 182 -8.50 -3.44 -0.14
C ALA A 182 -9.22 -2.79 -1.33
N MET A 183 -8.61 -2.86 -2.53
CA MET A 183 -9.20 -2.33 -3.76
C MET A 183 -10.49 -3.05 -4.15
N GLU A 184 -10.60 -4.35 -3.98
CA GLU A 184 -11.82 -5.10 -4.25
C GLU A 184 -13.00 -4.58 -3.42
N LYS A 185 -12.78 -4.33 -2.13
CA LYS A 185 -13.80 -3.74 -1.23
C LYS A 185 -14.18 -2.33 -1.66
N PHE A 186 -13.18 -1.50 -1.96
CA PHE A 186 -13.38 -0.14 -2.42
C PHE A 186 -14.15 -0.08 -3.74
N LEU A 187 -13.73 -0.86 -4.74
CA LEU A 187 -14.39 -0.92 -6.05
C LEU A 187 -15.83 -1.46 -5.93
N SER A 188 -16.08 -2.46 -5.08
CA SER A 188 -17.42 -2.96 -4.82
C SER A 188 -18.32 -1.85 -4.26
N TYR A 189 -17.80 -1.02 -3.35
CA TYR A 189 -18.53 0.10 -2.78
C TYR A 189 -18.86 1.18 -3.81
N ILE A 190 -17.88 1.66 -4.59
CA ILE A 190 -18.11 2.75 -5.55
C ILE A 190 -18.97 2.32 -6.77
N ASN A 191 -18.98 1.01 -7.09
CA ASN A 191 -19.82 0.46 -8.16
C ASN A 191 -21.27 0.18 -7.71
N SER A 192 -21.54 0.16 -6.41
CA SER A 192 -22.88 -0.03 -5.87
C SER A 192 -23.67 1.28 -5.72
N LYS A 193 -23.01 2.42 -5.95
CA LYS A 193 -23.57 3.78 -5.95
C LYS A 193 -23.68 4.35 -7.35
#